data_a4f8365cfdfcd857094dd4dce99813b7
#
_entry.id   a4f8365cfdfcd857094dd4dce99813b7
#
_cell.length_a   1.000
_cell.length_b   1.000
_cell.length_c   1.000
_cell.angle_alpha   90.00
_cell.angle_beta   90.00
_cell.angle_gamma   90.00
#
_symmetry.space_group_name_H-M   'P 1'
#
loop_
_entity.id
_entity.type
_entity.pdbx_description
1 polymer ?
#
loop_
_entity_poly.entity_id
_entity_poly.type
_entity_poly.pdbx_seq_one_letter_code
_entity_poly.pdbx_strand_id
1 'polypeptide(L)'
;MSSYQNVFQRKEVKYLLTKEQKEALLPKLYEHMRPDDFPHSSILNLYYDTQDYYLIRHSLEKPKYKEKLRLRCYGVPDAQTQAFLEIKKKAKGIVYKRRESLPHDQALSYLNGKGGGGNSQIFHELDWMLQYYKELKPRVFLSYERDSLKGKEDPNLRLTLDQEIRW
;
A
#
# COMPACT_ATOMS: atom_id res chain seq x y z
N MET A 1 3.93 7.89 -21.20
CA MET A 1 2.98 7.39 -20.19
C MET A 1 3.67 6.28 -19.42
N SER A 2 3.94 6.47 -18.13
CA SER A 2 4.53 5.43 -17.30
C SER A 2 3.50 4.34 -17.07
N SER A 3 3.70 3.15 -17.62
CA SER A 3 2.84 1.99 -17.38
C SER A 3 3.07 1.52 -15.94
N TYR A 4 2.12 1.80 -15.06
CA TYR A 4 2.16 1.24 -13.70
C TYR A 4 1.97 -0.27 -13.77
N GLN A 5 2.94 -1.01 -13.23
CA GLN A 5 2.82 -2.46 -13.11
C GLN A 5 1.83 -2.79 -11.99
N ASN A 6 0.66 -3.31 -12.35
CA ASN A 6 -0.44 -3.56 -11.40
C ASN A 6 -0.35 -4.89 -10.66
N VAL A 7 0.49 -5.82 -11.15
CA VAL A 7 0.72 -7.14 -10.54
C VAL A 7 2.21 -7.42 -10.49
N PHE A 8 2.75 -7.74 -9.29
CA PHE A 8 4.15 -8.14 -9.16
C PHE A 8 4.34 -9.14 -8.01
N GLN A 9 5.32 -10.00 -8.20
CA GLN A 9 5.80 -10.94 -7.20
C GLN A 9 7.17 -10.45 -6.72
N ARG A 10 7.29 -10.19 -5.42
CA ARG A 10 8.55 -9.76 -4.81
C ARG A 10 8.74 -10.42 -3.45
N LYS A 11 9.99 -10.71 -3.12
CA LYS A 11 10.37 -11.06 -1.74
C LYS A 11 10.62 -9.74 -0.98
N GLU A 12 9.91 -9.55 0.12
CA GLU A 12 10.08 -8.40 0.99
C GLU A 12 10.66 -8.89 2.33
N VAL A 13 11.73 -8.24 2.77
CA VAL A 13 12.30 -8.43 4.10
C VAL A 13 12.22 -7.10 4.84
N LYS A 14 11.85 -7.14 6.11
CA LYS A 14 11.69 -5.94 6.95
C LYS A 14 12.63 -5.99 8.12
N TYR A 15 13.25 -4.85 8.38
CA TYR A 15 14.14 -4.64 9.51
C TYR A 15 13.64 -3.46 10.32
N LEU A 16 13.77 -3.54 11.63
CA LEU A 16 13.59 -2.41 12.53
C LEU A 16 14.98 -1.87 12.87
N LEU A 17 15.18 -0.58 12.65
CA LEU A 17 16.46 0.09 12.86
C LEU A 17 16.31 1.19 13.91
N THR A 18 17.33 1.39 14.74
CA THR A 18 17.47 2.63 15.50
C THR A 18 17.95 3.76 14.59
N LYS A 19 17.90 4.99 15.08
CA LYS A 19 18.40 6.15 14.34
C LYS A 19 19.88 6.02 14.02
N GLU A 20 20.68 5.59 15.00
CA GLU A 20 22.12 5.38 14.88
C GLU A 20 22.45 4.29 13.86
N GLN A 21 21.68 3.20 13.86
CA GLN A 21 21.83 2.13 12.87
C GLN A 21 21.50 2.61 11.46
N LYS A 22 20.46 3.43 11.30
CA LYS A 22 20.10 4.06 10.00
C LYS A 22 21.26 4.95 9.52
N GLU A 23 21.77 5.84 10.39
CA GLU A 23 22.86 6.76 10.06
C GLU A 23 24.15 6.04 9.67
N ALA A 24 24.49 4.95 10.36
CA ALA A 24 25.66 4.11 10.03
C ALA A 24 25.48 3.30 8.73
N LEU A 25 24.24 2.94 8.40
CA LEU A 25 23.93 2.13 7.22
C LEU A 25 23.90 2.95 5.92
N LEU A 26 23.38 4.18 5.97
CA LEU A 26 23.15 5.02 4.80
C LEU A 26 24.40 5.22 3.90
N PRO A 27 25.61 5.53 4.42
CA PRO A 27 26.80 5.66 3.57
C PRO A 27 27.09 4.38 2.77
N LYS A 28 26.98 3.22 3.40
CA LYS A 28 27.20 1.92 2.76
C LYS A 28 26.14 1.60 1.71
N LEU A 29 24.89 1.97 1.97
CA LEU A 29 23.81 1.80 0.99
C LEU A 29 24.06 2.64 -0.26
N TYR A 30 24.53 3.88 -0.12
CA TYR A 30 24.82 4.75 -1.26
C TYR A 30 26.00 4.28 -2.12
N GLU A 31 26.84 3.37 -1.66
CA GLU A 31 27.84 2.70 -2.51
C GLU A 31 27.16 1.86 -3.59
N HIS A 32 26.06 1.16 -3.27
CA HIS A 32 25.37 0.19 -4.12
C HIS A 32 24.01 0.66 -4.63
N MET A 33 23.45 1.70 -4.03
CA MET A 33 22.10 2.20 -4.32
C MET A 33 22.11 3.68 -4.64
N ARG A 34 21.09 4.13 -5.33
CA ARG A 34 20.83 5.53 -5.65
C ARG A 34 19.37 5.89 -5.33
N PRO A 35 19.05 7.18 -5.15
CA PRO A 35 17.67 7.61 -5.02
C PRO A 35 16.79 7.07 -6.15
N ASP A 36 15.57 6.68 -5.83
CA ASP A 36 14.55 6.29 -6.80
C ASP A 36 14.01 7.51 -7.54
N ASP A 37 13.15 7.31 -8.52
CA ASP A 37 12.52 8.39 -9.29
C ASP A 37 11.63 9.29 -8.41
N PHE A 38 11.10 8.72 -7.33
CA PHE A 38 10.40 9.43 -6.24
C PHE A 38 11.14 9.15 -4.92
N PRO A 39 12.25 9.86 -4.66
CA PRO A 39 13.16 9.53 -3.58
C PRO A 39 12.57 9.76 -2.20
N HIS A 40 11.65 10.72 -2.07
CA HIS A 40 10.96 11.03 -0.83
C HIS A 40 9.46 11.11 -1.06
N SER A 41 8.65 10.55 -0.15
CA SER A 41 7.20 10.55 -0.26
C SER A 41 6.55 10.49 1.11
N SER A 42 5.62 11.41 1.37
CA SER A 42 4.66 11.28 2.47
C SER A 42 3.56 10.31 2.05
N ILE A 43 3.39 9.22 2.78
CA ILE A 43 2.43 8.17 2.43
C ILE A 43 1.31 8.15 3.46
N LEU A 44 0.09 8.32 2.96
CA LEU A 44 -1.13 8.27 3.75
C LEU A 44 -1.93 7.04 3.36
N ASN A 45 -2.34 6.26 4.35
CA ASN A 45 -3.14 5.06 4.14
C ASN A 45 -4.38 5.09 5.03
N LEU A 46 -5.50 4.75 4.45
CA LEU A 46 -6.75 4.52 5.17
C LEU A 46 -7.14 3.06 4.98
N TYR A 47 -7.02 2.27 6.05
CA TYR A 47 -7.39 0.85 6.03
C TYR A 47 -8.87 0.69 6.30
N TYR A 48 -9.52 -0.14 5.47
CA TYR A 48 -10.91 -0.52 5.60
C TYR A 48 -11.02 -1.88 6.29
N ASP A 49 -11.94 -1.98 7.22
CA ASP A 49 -12.22 -3.22 7.96
C ASP A 49 -13.69 -3.26 8.38
N THR A 50 -14.15 -4.40 8.84
CA THR A 50 -15.47 -4.58 9.45
C THR A 50 -15.56 -3.86 10.80
N GLN A 51 -16.76 -3.77 11.35
CA GLN A 51 -16.97 -3.13 12.65
C GLN A 51 -16.16 -3.78 13.77
N ASP A 52 -15.99 -5.09 13.71
CA ASP A 52 -15.26 -5.89 14.69
C ASP A 52 -13.79 -6.14 14.32
N TYR A 53 -13.25 -5.43 13.31
CA TYR A 53 -11.86 -5.55 12.84
C TYR A 53 -11.49 -6.97 12.35
N TYR A 54 -12.41 -7.64 11.68
CA TYR A 54 -12.23 -9.02 11.24
C TYR A 54 -10.99 -9.23 10.38
N LEU A 55 -10.76 -8.37 9.36
CA LEU A 55 -9.64 -8.54 8.42
C LEU A 55 -8.28 -8.50 9.11
N ILE A 56 -8.08 -7.54 10.05
CA ILE A 56 -6.82 -7.46 10.76
C ILE A 56 -6.67 -8.56 11.80
N ARG A 57 -7.71 -8.87 12.58
CA ARG A 57 -7.68 -9.96 13.55
C ARG A 57 -7.37 -11.29 12.87
N HIS A 58 -8.11 -11.63 11.82
CA HIS A 58 -7.86 -12.83 11.03
C HIS A 58 -6.45 -12.84 10.43
N SER A 59 -5.93 -11.69 10.00
CA SER A 59 -4.55 -11.60 9.50
C SER A 59 -3.48 -11.94 10.55
N LEU A 60 -3.73 -11.70 11.84
CA LEU A 60 -2.82 -12.00 12.95
C LEU A 60 -2.75 -13.51 13.25
N GLU A 61 -3.81 -14.25 13.01
CA GLU A 61 -3.89 -15.71 13.18
C GLU A 61 -3.03 -16.49 12.16
N LYS A 62 -2.38 -15.79 11.21
CA LYS A 62 -1.53 -16.35 10.16
C LYS A 62 -2.24 -17.42 9.30
N PRO A 63 -3.49 -17.18 8.85
CA PRO A 63 -4.25 -18.16 8.09
C PRO A 63 -3.62 -18.45 6.72
N LYS A 64 -4.07 -19.53 6.06
CA LYS A 64 -3.65 -19.86 4.69
C LYS A 64 -4.07 -18.81 3.66
N TYR A 65 -5.18 -18.11 3.90
CA TYR A 65 -5.68 -17.01 3.09
C TYR A 65 -6.00 -15.79 3.97
N LYS A 66 -5.60 -14.63 3.53
CA LYS A 66 -5.93 -13.34 4.15
C LYS A 66 -5.87 -12.20 3.15
N GLU A 67 -6.65 -11.18 3.39
CA GLU A 67 -6.66 -9.98 2.56
C GLU A 67 -6.81 -8.71 3.37
N LYS A 68 -6.47 -7.58 2.74
CA LYS A 68 -6.60 -6.23 3.30
C LYS A 68 -6.98 -5.27 2.19
N LEU A 69 -7.85 -4.32 2.52
CA LEU A 69 -8.23 -3.21 1.66
C LEU A 69 -7.71 -1.91 2.26
N ARG A 70 -7.11 -1.07 1.41
CA ARG A 70 -6.73 0.29 1.81
C ARG A 70 -6.88 1.27 0.66
N LEU A 71 -7.18 2.51 1.02
CA LEU A 71 -7.00 3.67 0.17
C LEU A 71 -5.64 4.29 0.49
N ARG A 72 -4.84 4.59 -0.55
CA ARG A 72 -3.52 5.21 -0.40
C ARG A 72 -3.43 6.49 -1.19
N CYS A 73 -2.85 7.53 -0.57
CA CYS A 73 -2.44 8.76 -1.24
C CYS A 73 -0.95 9.04 -0.99
N TYR A 74 -0.37 9.80 -1.88
CA TYR A 74 0.97 10.35 -1.76
C TYR A 74 0.84 11.88 -1.56
N GLY A 75 1.29 12.36 -0.39
CA GLY A 75 1.01 13.72 0.07
C GLY A 75 -0.42 13.88 0.59
N VAL A 76 -0.73 15.07 1.10
CA VAL A 76 -2.08 15.43 1.57
C VAL A 76 -3.00 15.56 0.35
N PRO A 77 -4.07 14.75 0.24
CA PRO A 77 -4.91 14.77 -0.94
C PRO A 77 -5.88 15.95 -0.96
N ASP A 78 -6.11 16.49 -2.15
CA ASP A 78 -7.29 17.25 -2.52
C ASP A 78 -8.28 16.36 -3.29
N ALA A 79 -9.40 16.92 -3.75
CA ALA A 79 -10.45 16.20 -4.46
C ALA A 79 -9.96 15.46 -5.71
N GLN A 80 -8.99 16.04 -6.43
CA GLN A 80 -8.46 15.52 -7.70
C GLN A 80 -7.17 14.73 -7.56
N THR A 81 -6.58 14.71 -6.37
CA THR A 81 -5.36 13.93 -6.11
C THR A 81 -5.60 12.46 -6.44
N GLN A 82 -4.67 11.86 -7.18
CA GLN A 82 -4.75 10.45 -7.51
C GLN A 82 -4.63 9.59 -6.26
N ALA A 83 -5.68 8.87 -5.94
CA ALA A 83 -5.75 7.90 -4.86
C ALA A 83 -5.74 6.47 -5.40
N PHE A 84 -5.17 5.55 -4.63
CA PHE A 84 -4.98 4.16 -5.02
C PHE A 84 -5.80 3.24 -4.11
N LEU A 85 -6.75 2.54 -4.72
CA LEU A 85 -7.50 1.45 -4.11
C LEU A 85 -6.62 0.19 -4.17
N GLU A 86 -6.14 -0.29 -3.05
CA GLU A 86 -5.20 -1.40 -3.01
C GLU A 86 -5.78 -2.59 -2.24
N ILE A 87 -5.80 -3.75 -2.91
CA ILE A 87 -6.05 -5.04 -2.28
C ILE A 87 -4.73 -5.77 -2.14
N LYS A 88 -4.44 -6.24 -0.94
CA LYS A 88 -3.31 -7.15 -0.68
C LYS A 88 -3.88 -8.48 -0.22
N LYS A 89 -3.72 -9.51 -1.04
CA LYS A 89 -4.12 -10.89 -0.74
C LYS A 89 -2.88 -11.73 -0.47
N LYS A 90 -2.97 -12.63 0.49
CA LYS A 90 -1.97 -13.68 0.68
C LYS A 90 -2.67 -15.03 0.66
N ALA A 91 -2.28 -15.90 -0.27
CA ALA A 91 -2.80 -17.25 -0.40
C ALA A 91 -1.65 -18.24 -0.49
N LYS A 92 -1.66 -19.28 0.36
CA LYS A 92 -0.63 -20.33 0.37
C LYS A 92 0.82 -19.80 0.36
N GLY A 93 1.08 -18.73 1.12
CA GLY A 93 2.40 -18.09 1.20
C GLY A 93 2.69 -17.03 0.13
N ILE A 94 1.97 -17.01 -0.99
CA ILE A 94 2.16 -16.06 -2.09
C ILE A 94 1.38 -14.77 -1.79
N VAL A 95 2.02 -13.63 -2.03
CA VAL A 95 1.40 -12.30 -1.85
C VAL A 95 1.04 -11.72 -3.21
N TYR A 96 -0.22 -11.36 -3.36
CA TYR A 96 -0.75 -10.65 -4.51
C TYR A 96 -1.11 -9.23 -4.08
N LYS A 97 -0.58 -8.25 -4.79
CA LYS A 97 -0.95 -6.85 -4.63
C LYS A 97 -1.59 -6.38 -5.92
N ARG A 98 -2.80 -5.85 -5.83
CA ARG A 98 -3.56 -5.29 -6.94
C ARG A 98 -4.01 -3.91 -6.59
N ARG A 99 -4.02 -3.02 -7.56
CA ARG A 99 -4.48 -1.65 -7.33
C ARG A 99 -5.15 -1.06 -8.56
N GLU A 100 -6.11 -0.21 -8.28
CA GLU A 100 -6.71 0.74 -9.21
C GLU A 100 -6.50 2.16 -8.71
N SER A 101 -6.62 3.11 -9.60
CA SER A 101 -6.47 4.51 -9.26
C SER A 101 -7.69 5.32 -9.71
N LEU A 102 -8.13 6.20 -8.83
CA LEU A 102 -9.22 7.15 -9.06
C LEU A 102 -8.81 8.51 -8.45
N PRO A 103 -9.43 9.62 -8.89
CA PRO A 103 -9.42 10.84 -8.10
C PRO A 103 -9.93 10.57 -6.69
N HIS A 104 -9.35 11.23 -5.69
CA HIS A 104 -9.59 10.96 -4.28
C HIS A 104 -11.08 10.96 -3.90
N ASP A 105 -11.83 11.97 -4.34
CA ASP A 105 -13.26 12.05 -4.04
C ASP A 105 -14.08 10.93 -4.69
N GLN A 106 -13.69 10.51 -5.91
CA GLN A 106 -14.31 9.38 -6.58
C GLN A 106 -14.00 8.07 -5.85
N ALA A 107 -12.75 7.90 -5.39
CA ALA A 107 -12.35 6.72 -4.62
C ALA A 107 -13.12 6.62 -3.30
N LEU A 108 -13.31 7.73 -2.58
CA LEU A 108 -14.13 7.77 -1.37
C LEU A 108 -15.61 7.50 -1.68
N SER A 109 -16.16 8.08 -2.74
CA SER A 109 -17.54 7.82 -3.21
C SER A 109 -17.74 6.34 -3.50
N TYR A 110 -16.83 5.73 -4.26
CA TYR A 110 -16.86 4.31 -4.59
C TYR A 110 -16.84 3.43 -3.33
N LEU A 111 -15.89 3.65 -2.42
CA LEU A 111 -15.79 2.89 -1.17
C LEU A 111 -16.98 3.08 -0.22
N ASN A 112 -17.73 4.16 -0.39
CA ASN A 112 -18.98 4.41 0.34
C ASN A 112 -20.23 3.86 -0.39
N GLY A 113 -20.07 3.08 -1.46
CA GLY A 113 -21.15 2.45 -2.20
C GLY A 113 -21.96 3.40 -3.10
N LYS A 114 -21.43 4.59 -3.42
CA LYS A 114 -22.09 5.57 -4.28
C LYS A 114 -21.78 5.40 -5.78
N GLY A 115 -21.18 4.25 -6.17
CA GLY A 115 -20.76 3.98 -7.54
C GLY A 115 -19.45 4.66 -7.92
N GLY A 116 -19.11 4.66 -9.22
CA GLY A 116 -17.86 5.28 -9.72
C GLY A 116 -16.69 4.32 -9.93
N GLY A 117 -16.91 3.02 -9.78
CA GLY A 117 -15.94 1.99 -10.15
C GLY A 117 -15.80 1.83 -11.68
N GLY A 118 -14.90 0.97 -12.11
CA GLY A 118 -14.65 0.63 -13.51
C GLY A 118 -14.94 -0.84 -13.81
N ASN A 119 -14.67 -1.26 -15.04
CA ASN A 119 -14.92 -2.64 -15.52
C ASN A 119 -13.67 -3.53 -15.49
N SER A 120 -12.59 -3.13 -14.81
CA SER A 120 -11.41 -3.97 -14.71
C SER A 120 -11.64 -5.15 -13.76
N GLN A 121 -10.86 -6.22 -13.95
CA GLN A 121 -10.86 -7.36 -13.03
C GLN A 121 -10.61 -6.93 -11.58
N ILE A 122 -9.82 -5.89 -11.36
CA ILE A 122 -9.50 -5.40 -10.02
C ILE A 122 -10.71 -4.71 -9.39
N PHE A 123 -11.49 -3.94 -10.17
CA PHE A 123 -12.76 -3.38 -9.69
C PHE A 123 -13.77 -4.48 -9.34
N HIS A 124 -13.88 -5.55 -10.16
CA HIS A 124 -14.74 -6.68 -9.81
C HIS A 124 -14.32 -7.36 -8.50
N GLU A 125 -13.02 -7.46 -8.22
CA GLU A 125 -12.52 -7.98 -6.94
C GLU A 125 -12.81 -7.03 -5.77
N LEU A 126 -12.72 -5.72 -5.99
CA LEU A 126 -13.10 -4.70 -5.01
C LEU A 126 -14.60 -4.76 -4.70
N ASP A 127 -15.46 -4.82 -5.73
CA ASP A 127 -16.91 -4.94 -5.59
C ASP A 127 -17.29 -6.20 -4.80
N TRP A 128 -16.66 -7.34 -5.17
CA TRP A 128 -16.86 -8.60 -4.44
C TRP A 128 -16.48 -8.43 -2.95
N MET A 129 -15.36 -7.81 -2.66
CA MET A 129 -14.88 -7.62 -1.30
C MET A 129 -15.83 -6.71 -0.49
N LEU A 130 -16.29 -5.61 -1.08
CA LEU A 130 -17.25 -4.69 -0.45
C LEU A 130 -18.59 -5.37 -0.17
N GLN A 131 -19.05 -6.25 -1.06
CA GLN A 131 -20.30 -7.01 -0.89
C GLN A 131 -20.16 -8.15 0.14
N TYR A 132 -19.04 -8.89 0.08
CA TYR A 132 -18.80 -10.06 0.92
C TYR A 132 -18.66 -9.69 2.40
N TYR A 133 -17.83 -8.71 2.70
CA TYR A 133 -17.56 -8.33 4.09
C TYR A 133 -18.63 -7.41 4.70
N LYS A 134 -19.56 -6.94 3.94
CA LYS A 134 -20.61 -6.00 4.36
C LYS A 134 -20.08 -4.90 5.29
N GLU A 135 -20.42 -3.65 5.04
CA GLU A 135 -20.06 -2.53 5.91
C GLU A 135 -18.55 -2.33 6.19
N LEU A 136 -17.69 -2.62 5.19
CA LEU A 136 -16.29 -2.17 5.28
C LEU A 136 -16.27 -0.65 5.43
N LYS A 137 -15.65 -0.15 6.51
CA LYS A 137 -15.52 1.27 6.82
C LYS A 137 -14.06 1.62 7.06
N PRO A 138 -13.66 2.89 6.92
CA PRO A 138 -12.35 3.33 7.35
C PRO A 138 -12.19 3.08 8.85
N ARG A 139 -11.13 2.35 9.24
CA ARG A 139 -10.89 1.96 10.63
C ARG A 139 -9.55 2.43 11.15
N VAL A 140 -8.52 2.42 10.31
CA VAL A 140 -7.18 2.81 10.73
C VAL A 140 -6.58 3.75 9.69
N PHE A 141 -6.23 4.94 10.13
CA PHE A 141 -5.36 5.85 9.40
C PHE A 141 -3.91 5.54 9.75
N LEU A 142 -3.03 5.52 8.76
CA LEU A 142 -1.60 5.30 8.94
C LEU A 142 -0.84 6.20 7.99
N SER A 143 0.01 7.08 8.51
CA SER A 143 0.90 7.91 7.71
C SER A 143 2.36 7.68 8.08
N TYR A 144 3.26 7.91 7.14
CA TYR A 144 4.70 7.85 7.34
C TYR A 144 5.45 8.55 6.21
N GLU A 145 6.66 9.01 6.53
CA GLU A 145 7.59 9.49 5.52
C GLU A 145 8.45 8.33 5.01
N ARG A 146 8.65 8.28 3.71
CA ARG A 146 9.39 7.21 3.04
C ARG A 146 10.50 7.76 2.17
N ASP A 147 11.73 7.33 2.44
CA ASP A 147 12.84 7.47 1.52
C ASP A 147 12.97 6.19 0.68
N SER A 148 13.11 6.34 -0.64
CA SER A 148 13.16 5.22 -1.59
C SER A 148 14.48 5.20 -2.36
N LEU A 149 15.13 4.05 -2.36
CA LEU A 149 16.38 3.80 -3.08
C LEU A 149 16.19 2.64 -4.06
N LYS A 150 16.92 2.69 -5.17
CA LYS A 150 17.02 1.60 -6.17
C LYS A 150 18.47 1.19 -6.37
N GLY A 151 18.69 -0.08 -6.66
CA GLY A 151 20.03 -0.59 -6.95
C GLY A 151 20.68 0.09 -8.15
N LYS A 152 21.98 0.33 -8.08
CA LYS A 152 22.76 0.88 -9.20
C LYS A 152 22.93 -0.14 -10.31
N GLU A 153 23.26 -1.38 -9.95
CA GLU A 153 23.50 -2.50 -10.87
C GLU A 153 22.22 -3.29 -11.17
N ASP A 154 21.41 -3.57 -10.12
CA ASP A 154 20.12 -4.26 -10.28
C ASP A 154 18.96 -3.27 -10.07
N PRO A 155 18.27 -2.82 -11.14
CA PRO A 155 17.16 -1.88 -11.05
C PRO A 155 15.91 -2.47 -10.38
N ASN A 156 15.87 -3.81 -10.18
CA ASN A 156 14.77 -4.47 -9.46
C ASN A 156 14.98 -4.47 -7.94
N LEU A 157 16.22 -4.28 -7.49
CA LEU A 157 16.52 -4.13 -6.08
C LEU A 157 15.98 -2.79 -5.58
N ARG A 158 15.10 -2.85 -4.60
CA ARG A 158 14.48 -1.67 -3.96
C ARG A 158 14.69 -1.72 -2.46
N LEU A 159 15.00 -0.58 -1.88
CA LEU A 159 15.06 -0.38 -0.45
C LEU A 159 14.23 0.85 -0.10
N THR A 160 13.44 0.75 0.97
CA THR A 160 12.69 1.90 1.50
C THR A 160 12.96 2.04 2.99
N LEU A 161 13.09 3.27 3.43
CA LEU A 161 13.22 3.65 4.83
C LEU A 161 11.96 4.41 5.24
N ASP A 162 11.16 3.78 6.09
CA ASP A 162 9.93 4.38 6.61
C ASP A 162 10.21 4.99 7.99
N GLN A 163 9.81 6.23 8.18
CA GLN A 163 10.03 7.00 9.41
C GLN A 163 8.82 7.87 9.73
N GLU A 164 8.80 8.46 10.92
CA GLU A 164 7.68 9.30 11.39
C GLU A 164 6.31 8.62 11.26
N ILE A 165 6.25 7.36 11.65
CA ILE A 165 5.02 6.57 11.55
C ILE A 165 4.01 7.11 12.56
N ARG A 166 2.80 7.44 12.07
CA ARG A 166 1.66 7.96 12.86
C ARG A 166 0.41 7.14 12.55
N TRP A 167 -0.40 6.89 13.56
CA TRP A 167 -1.67 6.14 13.47
C TRP A 167 -2.73 6.71 14.41
#